data_ba5fe6e2e9bf22ab6ee8de54e5c0f74f
#
_entry.id   ba5fe6e2e9bf22ab6ee8de54e5c0f74f
#
_cell.length_a   1.000
_cell.length_b   1.000
_cell.length_c   1.000
_cell.angle_alpha   90.00
_cell.angle_beta   90.00
_cell.angle_gamma   90.00
#
_symmetry.space_group_name_H-M   'P 1'
#
loop_
_entity.id
_entity.type
_entity.pdbx_description
1 polymer ?
#
loop_
_entity_poly.entity_id
_entity_poly.type
_entity_poly.pdbx_seq_one_letter_code
_entity_poly.pdbx_strand_id
1 'polypeptide(L)'
;VTHKSNPSHSQELTPKFHPELTPSLEELEKQERLLVFRQFTHDDAWALGSLLVELARERQAPVAIDIHRAGQQLFHAALPGSTPDNDAWIARKRRVVERYGSASYLVGARFRAKGTTFEESSRLDPDTYAAHGGSFPITVEGVGVIGAVTVSGLPQLQDHRLVVEALEQFLGNGR
;
A
#
# COMPACT_ATOMS: atom_id res chain seq x y z
N VAL A 1 19.56 36.07 -48.12
CA VAL A 1 19.97 35.36 -46.89
C VAL A 1 18.70 34.94 -46.19
N THR A 2 18.30 33.69 -46.41
CA THR A 2 17.08 33.10 -45.87
C THR A 2 17.46 32.29 -44.59
N HIS A 3 16.98 32.75 -43.44
CA HIS A 3 17.03 32.01 -42.19
C HIS A 3 15.94 30.91 -42.19
N LYS A 4 16.36 29.66 -42.19
CA LYS A 4 15.52 28.50 -41.90
C LYS A 4 15.48 28.32 -40.39
N SER A 5 14.32 28.55 -39.79
CA SER A 5 14.02 28.18 -38.42
C SER A 5 13.76 26.68 -38.35
N ASN A 6 14.51 26.03 -37.46
CA ASN A 6 14.42 24.63 -37.13
C ASN A 6 13.31 24.46 -36.06
N PRO A 7 12.27 23.62 -36.23
CA PRO A 7 11.33 23.36 -35.15
C PRO A 7 11.94 22.33 -34.21
N SER A 8 12.22 22.75 -32.98
CA SER A 8 12.57 21.88 -31.87
C SER A 8 11.40 20.94 -31.56
N HIS A 9 11.61 19.64 -31.81
CA HIS A 9 10.72 18.59 -31.35
C HIS A 9 10.90 18.44 -29.83
N SER A 10 10.01 19.08 -29.09
CA SER A 10 9.79 18.70 -27.68
C SER A 10 8.98 17.40 -27.70
N GLN A 11 9.65 16.28 -27.60
CA GLN A 11 8.98 15.03 -27.27
C GLN A 11 8.49 15.12 -25.83
N GLU A 12 7.21 15.40 -25.66
CA GLU A 12 6.52 15.13 -24.41
C GLU A 12 6.64 13.63 -24.10
N LEU A 13 7.45 13.32 -23.10
CA LEU A 13 7.48 12.00 -22.49
C LEU A 13 6.18 11.80 -21.70
N THR A 14 5.10 11.46 -22.41
CA THR A 14 3.93 10.87 -21.77
C THR A 14 4.36 9.54 -21.18
N PRO A 15 4.21 9.32 -19.85
CA PRO A 15 4.46 8.02 -19.27
C PRO A 15 3.56 7.01 -19.98
N LYS A 16 4.16 6.01 -20.62
CA LYS A 16 3.39 4.89 -21.18
C LYS A 16 2.76 4.16 -20.00
N PHE A 17 1.51 4.47 -19.74
CA PHE A 17 0.67 3.74 -18.79
C PHE A 17 0.46 2.34 -19.39
N HIS A 18 1.30 1.39 -19.00
CA HIS A 18 0.97 -0.01 -19.20
C HIS A 18 -0.20 -0.31 -18.27
N PRO A 19 -1.36 -0.78 -18.77
CA PRO A 19 -2.42 -1.22 -17.89
C PRO A 19 -1.83 -2.31 -16.99
N GLU A 20 -1.69 -1.99 -15.71
CA GLU A 20 -1.19 -2.93 -14.73
C GLU A 20 -2.18 -4.08 -14.63
N LEU A 21 -1.71 -5.31 -14.85
CA LEU A 21 -2.52 -6.50 -14.71
C LEU A 21 -3.08 -6.57 -13.30
N THR A 22 -4.40 -6.63 -13.17
CA THR A 22 -5.07 -6.83 -11.90
C THR A 22 -4.70 -8.22 -11.34
N PRO A 23 -4.14 -8.31 -10.13
CA PRO A 23 -3.78 -9.60 -9.55
C PRO A 23 -5.03 -10.45 -9.28
N SER A 24 -4.91 -11.75 -9.44
CA SER A 24 -5.95 -12.71 -9.07
C SER A 24 -6.09 -12.82 -7.55
N LEU A 25 -7.22 -13.34 -7.08
CA LEU A 25 -7.40 -13.64 -5.65
C LEU A 25 -6.32 -14.60 -5.13
N GLU A 26 -5.96 -15.61 -5.93
CA GLU A 26 -4.91 -16.59 -5.58
C GLU A 26 -3.55 -15.90 -5.38
N GLU A 27 -3.17 -14.99 -6.27
CA GLU A 27 -1.94 -14.20 -6.14
C GLU A 27 -1.93 -13.33 -4.89
N LEU A 28 -3.04 -12.66 -4.58
CA LEU A 28 -3.18 -11.83 -3.38
C LEU A 28 -3.12 -12.67 -2.09
N GLU A 29 -3.77 -13.82 -2.07
CA GLU A 29 -3.74 -14.75 -0.93
C GLU A 29 -2.34 -15.37 -0.75
N LYS A 30 -1.64 -15.65 -1.85
CA LYS A 30 -0.25 -16.11 -1.81
C LYS A 30 0.67 -15.07 -1.18
N GLN A 31 0.51 -13.79 -1.49
CA GLN A 31 1.28 -12.71 -0.86
C GLN A 31 1.14 -12.77 0.68
N GLU A 32 -0.07 -12.91 1.20
CA GLU A 32 -0.31 -12.99 2.65
C GLU A 32 0.32 -14.23 3.29
N ARG A 33 0.30 -15.37 2.60
CA ARG A 33 0.93 -16.59 3.11
C ARG A 33 2.47 -16.51 3.15
N LEU A 34 3.08 -15.78 2.23
CA LEU A 34 4.54 -15.69 2.12
C LEU A 34 5.13 -14.53 2.93
N LEU A 35 4.40 -13.44 3.11
CA LEU A 35 4.89 -12.23 3.77
C LEU A 35 4.56 -12.26 5.27
N VAL A 36 5.20 -13.20 5.97
CA VAL A 36 5.03 -13.46 7.40
C VAL A 36 6.35 -13.20 8.12
N PHE A 37 6.28 -12.52 9.25
CA PHE A 37 7.42 -12.20 10.09
C PHE A 37 7.67 -13.31 11.14
N ARG A 38 8.92 -13.53 11.50
CA ARG A 38 9.26 -14.35 12.66
C ARG A 38 9.06 -13.59 13.96
N GLN A 39 9.37 -12.31 13.94
CA GLN A 39 9.13 -11.33 15.01
C GLN A 39 8.94 -9.95 14.36
N PHE A 40 8.34 -9.03 15.10
CA PHE A 40 8.21 -7.66 14.66
C PHE A 40 8.43 -6.70 15.83
N THR A 41 9.59 -6.07 15.86
CA THR A 41 10.02 -5.15 16.91
C THR A 41 9.81 -3.69 16.52
N HIS A 42 10.06 -2.76 17.45
CA HIS A 42 10.09 -1.32 17.14
C HIS A 42 11.18 -0.99 16.11
N ASP A 43 12.34 -1.66 16.20
CA ASP A 43 13.42 -1.47 15.23
C ASP A 43 13.05 -2.01 13.85
N ASP A 44 12.32 -3.11 13.78
CA ASP A 44 11.77 -3.63 12.53
C ASP A 44 10.79 -2.64 11.88
N ALA A 45 9.95 -1.99 12.68
CA ALA A 45 9.04 -0.96 12.20
C ALA A 45 9.79 0.25 11.63
N TRP A 46 10.87 0.68 12.30
CA TRP A 46 11.72 1.75 11.81
C TRP A 46 12.41 1.37 10.49
N ALA A 47 12.96 0.17 10.41
CA ALA A 47 13.66 -0.31 9.23
C ALA A 47 12.71 -0.48 8.02
N LEU A 48 11.53 -1.08 8.23
CA LEU A 48 10.50 -1.24 7.19
C LEU A 48 9.95 0.11 6.73
N GLY A 49 9.64 1.01 7.65
CA GLY A 49 9.16 2.35 7.34
C GLY A 49 10.20 3.17 6.56
N SER A 50 11.47 3.08 6.95
CA SER A 50 12.58 3.73 6.25
C SER A 50 12.77 3.19 4.83
N LEU A 51 12.64 1.88 4.62
CA LEU A 51 12.66 1.26 3.30
C LEU A 51 11.50 1.76 2.42
N LEU A 52 10.30 1.86 2.96
CA LEU A 52 9.16 2.44 2.25
C LEU A 52 9.40 3.89 1.86
N VAL A 53 10.00 4.70 2.73
CA VAL A 53 10.38 6.08 2.42
C VAL A 53 11.38 6.13 1.26
N GLU A 54 12.39 5.27 1.26
CA GLU A 54 13.39 5.20 0.18
C GLU A 54 12.72 4.85 -1.16
N LEU A 55 11.94 3.78 -1.20
CA LEU A 55 11.23 3.34 -2.41
C LEU A 55 10.26 4.41 -2.93
N ALA A 56 9.54 5.07 -2.04
CA ALA A 56 8.61 6.14 -2.42
C ALA A 56 9.34 7.38 -2.95
N ARG A 57 10.48 7.74 -2.36
CA ARG A 57 11.29 8.88 -2.82
C ARG A 57 11.92 8.63 -4.18
N GLU A 58 12.43 7.45 -4.44
CA GLU A 58 12.97 7.06 -5.76
C GLU A 58 11.93 7.24 -6.88
N ARG A 59 10.67 7.05 -6.56
CA ARG A 59 9.54 7.19 -7.48
C ARG A 59 8.86 8.55 -7.43
N GLN A 60 9.31 9.43 -6.57
CA GLN A 60 8.66 10.72 -6.30
C GLN A 60 7.16 10.54 -5.95
N ALA A 61 6.83 9.45 -5.25
CA ALA A 61 5.46 9.10 -4.88
C ALA A 61 4.94 10.03 -3.78
N PRO A 62 3.79 10.69 -3.98
CA PRO A 62 3.23 11.66 -3.03
C PRO A 62 2.42 10.95 -1.94
N VAL A 63 3.08 10.09 -1.16
CA VAL A 63 2.41 9.19 -0.21
C VAL A 63 2.67 9.55 1.24
N ALA A 64 1.71 9.21 2.09
CA ALA A 64 1.90 9.04 3.52
C ALA A 64 2.09 7.55 3.84
N ILE A 65 2.90 7.26 4.85
CA ILE A 65 3.29 5.91 5.27
C ILE A 65 3.04 5.78 6.77
N ASP A 66 2.51 4.64 7.19
CA ASP A 66 2.15 4.40 8.58
C ASP A 66 2.37 2.93 8.96
N ILE A 67 2.86 2.70 10.16
CA ILE A 67 2.96 1.36 10.75
C ILE A 67 2.36 1.39 12.14
N HIS A 68 1.35 0.55 12.37
CA HIS A 68 0.71 0.34 13.66
C HIS A 68 0.91 -1.10 14.13
N ARG A 69 1.06 -1.25 15.44
CA ARG A 69 1.06 -2.55 16.13
C ARG A 69 0.33 -2.42 17.45
N ALA A 70 -0.65 -3.28 17.67
CA ALA A 70 -1.42 -3.33 18.93
C ALA A 70 -1.96 -1.95 19.36
N GLY A 71 -2.48 -1.16 18.43
CA GLY A 71 -3.04 0.16 18.71
C GLY A 71 -2.02 1.31 18.83
N GLN A 72 -0.72 1.02 18.74
CA GLN A 72 0.32 2.05 18.78
C GLN A 72 0.87 2.34 17.38
N GLN A 73 1.01 3.61 17.03
CA GLN A 73 1.76 4.04 15.86
C GLN A 73 3.27 3.91 16.13
N LEU A 74 3.95 3.06 15.35
CA LEU A 74 5.38 2.83 15.48
C LEU A 74 6.20 3.64 14.49
N PHE A 75 5.61 4.00 13.34
CA PHE A 75 6.26 4.77 12.29
C PHE A 75 5.22 5.61 11.54
N HIS A 76 5.59 6.83 11.20
CA HIS A 76 4.82 7.67 10.29
C HIS A 76 5.75 8.57 9.49
N ALA A 77 5.46 8.70 8.19
CA ALA A 77 6.11 9.68 7.33
C ALA A 77 5.11 10.23 6.30
N ALA A 78 5.09 11.53 6.12
CA ALA A 78 4.34 12.20 5.05
C ALA A 78 5.34 12.77 4.05
N LEU A 79 5.31 12.27 2.81
CA LEU A 79 6.21 12.71 1.75
C LEU A 79 5.63 13.90 0.97
N PRO A 80 6.47 14.66 0.24
CA PRO A 80 5.99 15.80 -0.55
C PRO A 80 4.85 15.41 -1.50
N GLY A 81 3.79 16.21 -1.52
CA GLY A 81 2.58 15.98 -2.31
C GLY A 81 1.48 15.21 -1.56
N SER A 82 1.78 14.58 -0.42
CA SER A 82 0.74 14.03 0.46
C SER A 82 0.03 15.14 1.23
N THR A 83 -1.18 14.83 1.68
CA THR A 83 -2.03 15.75 2.44
C THR A 83 -2.62 15.05 3.67
N PRO A 84 -3.24 15.79 4.61
CA PRO A 84 -3.95 15.17 5.74
C PRO A 84 -5.03 14.15 5.33
N ASP A 85 -5.60 14.29 4.13
CA ASP A 85 -6.57 13.33 3.59
C ASP A 85 -5.95 11.92 3.41
N ASN A 86 -4.66 11.84 3.07
CA ASN A 86 -3.96 10.56 2.99
C ASN A 86 -3.88 9.86 4.35
N ASP A 87 -3.71 10.61 5.44
CA ASP A 87 -3.75 10.03 6.79
C ASP A 87 -5.15 9.54 7.16
N ALA A 88 -6.20 10.23 6.73
CA ALA A 88 -7.58 9.76 6.89
C ALA A 88 -7.82 8.44 6.11
N TRP A 89 -7.32 8.33 4.89
CA TRP A 89 -7.36 7.09 4.12
C TRP A 89 -6.58 5.96 4.80
N ILE A 90 -5.39 6.24 5.33
CA ILE A 90 -4.59 5.27 6.09
C ILE A 90 -5.41 4.67 7.24
N ALA A 91 -6.05 5.51 8.04
CA ALA A 91 -6.85 5.05 9.18
C ALA A 91 -8.01 4.14 8.74
N ARG A 92 -8.70 4.48 7.66
CA ARG A 92 -9.81 3.70 7.11
C ARG A 92 -9.36 2.35 6.54
N LYS A 93 -8.26 2.32 5.80
CA LYS A 93 -7.67 1.10 5.23
C LYS A 93 -7.15 0.18 6.34
N ARG A 94 -6.45 0.74 7.32
CA ARG A 94 -5.93 -0.01 8.47
C ARG A 94 -7.04 -0.71 9.23
N ARG A 95 -8.17 -0.05 9.48
CA ARG A 95 -9.31 -0.65 10.18
C ARG A 95 -9.87 -1.88 9.44
N VAL A 96 -9.82 -1.90 8.12
CA VAL A 96 -10.18 -3.10 7.34
C VAL A 96 -9.23 -4.25 7.65
N VAL A 97 -7.91 -4.00 7.67
CA VAL A 97 -6.92 -5.03 8.04
C VAL A 97 -7.13 -5.53 9.46
N GLU A 98 -7.32 -4.63 10.41
CA GLU A 98 -7.54 -4.98 11.82
C GLU A 98 -8.80 -5.83 12.02
N ARG A 99 -9.85 -5.57 11.24
CA ARG A 99 -11.12 -6.29 11.34
C ARG A 99 -11.14 -7.63 10.62
N TYR A 100 -10.55 -7.68 9.41
CA TYR A 100 -10.62 -8.85 8.53
C TYR A 100 -9.38 -9.75 8.58
N GLY A 101 -8.27 -9.25 9.14
CA GLY A 101 -7.01 -10.00 9.18
C GLY A 101 -6.37 -10.20 7.81
N SER A 102 -6.75 -9.42 6.82
CA SER A 102 -6.30 -9.49 5.43
C SER A 102 -6.00 -8.11 4.86
N ALA A 103 -5.16 -8.05 3.83
CA ALA A 103 -4.85 -6.81 3.13
C ALA A 103 -6.12 -6.11 2.62
N SER A 104 -6.18 -4.80 2.77
CA SER A 104 -7.35 -4.02 2.37
C SER A 104 -7.70 -4.18 0.89
N TYR A 105 -6.70 -4.36 0.02
CA TYR A 105 -6.92 -4.67 -1.40
C TYR A 105 -7.57 -6.06 -1.59
N LEU A 106 -7.09 -7.07 -0.88
CA LEU A 106 -7.64 -8.42 -0.96
C LEU A 106 -9.09 -8.47 -0.46
N VAL A 107 -9.39 -7.76 0.63
CA VAL A 107 -10.79 -7.66 1.13
C VAL A 107 -11.69 -7.07 0.05
N GLY A 108 -11.31 -5.94 -0.55
CA GLY A 108 -12.07 -5.34 -1.66
C GLY A 108 -12.21 -6.27 -2.85
N ALA A 109 -11.14 -6.98 -3.23
CA ALA A 109 -11.14 -7.92 -4.34
C ALA A 109 -12.09 -9.11 -4.10
N ARG A 110 -12.18 -9.62 -2.87
CA ARG A 110 -13.11 -10.69 -2.51
C ARG A 110 -14.57 -10.27 -2.68
N PHE A 111 -14.92 -9.04 -2.31
CA PHE A 111 -16.27 -8.51 -2.53
C PHE A 111 -16.57 -8.34 -4.03
N ARG A 112 -15.64 -7.78 -4.80
CA ARG A 112 -15.79 -7.64 -6.26
C ARG A 112 -15.95 -8.98 -6.96
N ALA A 113 -15.23 -10.02 -6.52
CA ALA A 113 -15.35 -11.37 -7.06
C ALA A 113 -16.74 -11.99 -6.84
N LYS A 114 -17.47 -11.55 -5.83
CA LYS A 114 -18.85 -11.94 -5.54
C LYS A 114 -19.89 -11.09 -6.29
N GLY A 115 -19.46 -10.16 -7.13
CA GLY A 115 -20.35 -9.27 -7.89
C GLY A 115 -20.94 -8.13 -7.07
N THR A 116 -20.34 -7.77 -5.93
CA THR A 116 -20.77 -6.67 -5.07
C THR A 116 -19.62 -5.73 -4.72
N THR A 117 -19.88 -4.73 -3.88
CA THR A 117 -18.85 -3.87 -3.31
C THR A 117 -18.73 -4.11 -1.80
N PHE A 118 -17.59 -3.71 -1.25
CA PHE A 118 -17.38 -3.75 0.19
C PHE A 118 -18.47 -2.95 0.93
N GLU A 119 -18.77 -1.76 0.48
CA GLU A 119 -19.73 -0.83 1.09
C GLU A 119 -21.14 -1.40 1.10
N GLU A 120 -21.60 -1.95 -0.02
CA GLU A 120 -22.94 -2.52 -0.15
C GLU A 120 -23.14 -3.76 0.70
N SER A 121 -22.17 -4.66 0.71
CA SER A 121 -22.33 -5.98 1.33
C SER A 121 -21.92 -6.00 2.80
N SER A 122 -20.87 -5.28 3.21
CA SER A 122 -20.43 -5.23 4.61
C SER A 122 -21.36 -4.39 5.48
N ARG A 123 -21.98 -3.37 4.89
CA ARG A 123 -22.78 -2.34 5.60
C ARG A 123 -21.99 -1.58 6.66
N LEU A 124 -20.67 -1.63 6.61
CA LEU A 124 -19.83 -0.84 7.48
C LEU A 124 -19.82 0.62 7.03
N ASP A 125 -19.62 1.51 7.99
CA ASP A 125 -19.55 2.94 7.74
C ASP A 125 -18.37 3.26 6.78
N PRO A 126 -18.65 3.83 5.59
CA PRO A 126 -17.60 4.16 4.62
C PRO A 126 -16.68 5.29 5.10
N ASP A 127 -17.10 6.11 6.05
CA ASP A 127 -16.24 7.13 6.66
C ASP A 127 -15.22 6.53 7.64
N THR A 128 -15.46 5.29 8.08
CA THR A 128 -14.63 4.57 9.05
C THR A 128 -13.78 3.48 8.40
N TYR A 129 -14.30 2.79 7.39
CA TYR A 129 -13.66 1.65 6.73
C TYR A 129 -13.53 1.86 5.21
N ALA A 130 -12.38 1.53 4.65
CA ALA A 130 -12.16 1.52 3.21
C ALA A 130 -11.38 0.27 2.79
N ALA A 131 -12.02 -0.61 2.02
CA ALA A 131 -11.38 -1.78 1.43
C ALA A 131 -10.67 -1.44 0.11
N HIS A 132 -9.85 -0.40 0.16
CA HIS A 132 -8.98 0.05 -0.92
C HIS A 132 -7.54 -0.34 -0.62
N GLY A 133 -6.77 -0.63 -1.67
CA GLY A 133 -5.37 -1.06 -1.54
C GLY A 133 -4.48 -0.09 -0.80
N GLY A 134 -3.51 -0.64 -0.07
CA GLY A 134 -2.47 0.10 0.60
C GLY A 134 -2.22 -0.31 2.05
N SER A 135 -3.12 -1.02 2.70
CA SER A 135 -2.86 -1.56 4.05
C SER A 135 -2.67 -3.07 3.98
N PHE A 136 -1.59 -3.54 4.59
CA PHE A 136 -1.19 -4.95 4.61
C PHE A 136 -0.97 -5.44 6.04
N PRO A 137 -1.43 -6.64 6.41
CA PRO A 137 -1.29 -7.14 7.76
C PRO A 137 0.18 -7.42 8.13
N ILE A 138 0.57 -7.06 9.34
CA ILE A 138 1.79 -7.54 9.96
C ILE A 138 1.43 -8.82 10.69
N THR A 139 1.78 -9.95 10.08
CA THR A 139 1.50 -11.28 10.60
C THR A 139 2.78 -11.88 11.16
N VAL A 140 2.75 -12.32 12.41
CA VAL A 140 3.87 -12.99 13.06
C VAL A 140 3.59 -14.48 13.17
N GLU A 141 4.55 -15.29 12.76
CA GLU A 141 4.47 -16.76 12.78
C GLU A 141 4.08 -17.27 14.18
N GLY A 142 3.07 -18.12 14.24
CA GLY A 142 2.56 -18.69 15.49
C GLY A 142 1.75 -17.72 16.37
N VAL A 143 1.62 -16.45 15.97
CA VAL A 143 0.88 -15.42 16.73
C VAL A 143 -0.37 -14.93 15.96
N GLY A 144 -0.21 -14.64 14.68
CA GLY A 144 -1.27 -14.06 13.84
C GLY A 144 -1.02 -12.59 13.53
N VAL A 145 -2.08 -11.88 13.13
CA VAL A 145 -2.02 -10.46 12.75
C VAL A 145 -1.91 -9.60 14.02
N ILE A 146 -0.84 -8.83 14.11
CA ILE A 146 -0.55 -7.95 15.27
C ILE A 146 -0.60 -6.47 14.94
N GLY A 147 -0.68 -6.13 13.65
CA GLY A 147 -0.67 -4.74 13.20
C GLY A 147 -0.85 -4.62 11.69
N ALA A 148 -0.55 -3.46 11.18
CA ALA A 148 -0.63 -3.17 9.76
C ALA A 148 0.44 -2.15 9.33
N VAL A 149 0.92 -2.32 8.11
CA VAL A 149 1.70 -1.33 7.37
C VAL A 149 0.82 -0.74 6.27
N THR A 150 0.78 0.57 6.16
CA THR A 150 -0.18 1.26 5.29
C THR A 150 0.47 2.39 4.52
N VAL A 151 0.13 2.49 3.23
CA VAL A 151 0.50 3.58 2.34
C VAL A 151 -0.76 4.18 1.71
N SER A 152 -0.79 5.49 1.56
CA SER A 152 -1.85 6.19 0.84
C SER A 152 -1.33 7.37 0.04
N GLY A 153 -1.72 7.46 -1.24
CA GLY A 153 -1.41 8.59 -2.12
C GLY A 153 -1.32 8.25 -3.60
N LEU A 154 -1.27 6.98 -3.95
CA LEU A 154 -1.31 6.46 -5.32
C LEU A 154 -2.66 5.82 -5.62
N PRO A 155 -2.95 5.45 -6.88
CA PRO A 155 -4.05 4.52 -7.17
C PRO A 155 -3.95 3.27 -6.31
N GLN A 156 -5.08 2.73 -5.88
CA GLN A 156 -5.12 1.71 -4.83
C GLN A 156 -4.24 0.46 -5.08
N LEU A 157 -4.16 0.00 -6.32
CA LEU A 157 -3.30 -1.14 -6.65
C LEU A 157 -1.82 -0.79 -6.52
N GLN A 158 -1.44 0.43 -6.84
CA GLN A 158 -0.05 0.90 -6.72
C GLN A 158 0.33 1.11 -5.25
N ASP A 159 -0.56 1.63 -4.41
CA ASP A 159 -0.35 1.68 -2.96
C ASP A 159 -0.12 0.28 -2.39
N HIS A 160 -0.95 -0.69 -2.79
CA HIS A 160 -0.80 -2.10 -2.40
C HIS A 160 0.55 -2.69 -2.84
N ARG A 161 0.92 -2.49 -4.11
CA ARG A 161 2.19 -3.01 -4.66
C ARG A 161 3.42 -2.41 -4.00
N LEU A 162 3.39 -1.14 -3.66
CA LEU A 162 4.50 -0.49 -2.95
C LEU A 162 4.75 -1.14 -1.59
N VAL A 163 3.67 -1.43 -0.85
CA VAL A 163 3.77 -2.12 0.44
C VAL A 163 4.29 -3.56 0.26
N VAL A 164 3.74 -4.31 -0.70
CA VAL A 164 4.16 -5.69 -0.97
C VAL A 164 5.65 -5.74 -1.34
N GLU A 165 6.10 -4.87 -2.23
CA GLU A 165 7.51 -4.79 -2.64
C GLU A 165 8.43 -4.51 -1.44
N ALA A 166 8.06 -3.57 -0.58
CA ALA A 166 8.84 -3.28 0.62
C ALA A 166 8.90 -4.49 1.56
N LEU A 167 7.80 -5.20 1.75
CA LEU A 167 7.75 -6.42 2.55
C LEU A 167 8.60 -7.54 1.96
N GLU A 168 8.54 -7.74 0.65
CA GLU A 168 9.37 -8.73 -0.06
C GLU A 168 10.87 -8.44 0.12
N GLN A 169 11.28 -7.19 -0.06
CA GLN A 169 12.68 -6.80 0.14
C GLN A 169 13.09 -6.92 1.61
N PHE A 170 12.25 -6.48 2.53
CA PHE A 170 12.54 -6.54 3.97
C PHE A 170 12.72 -7.99 4.45
N LEU A 171 11.79 -8.87 4.10
CA LEU A 171 11.82 -10.27 4.52
C LEU A 171 12.84 -11.11 3.73
N GLY A 172 13.09 -10.75 2.46
CA GLY A 172 14.11 -11.39 1.61
C GLY A 172 15.54 -11.16 2.09
N ASN A 173 15.80 -10.08 2.85
CA ASN A 173 17.11 -9.76 3.41
C ASN A 173 17.40 -10.49 4.74
N GLY A 174 16.61 -11.52 5.08
CA GLY A 174 16.88 -12.40 6.23
C GLY A 174 16.53 -11.83 7.60
N ARG A 175 15.56 -10.90 7.66
CA ARG A 175 15.09 -10.29 8.90
C ARG A 175 13.76 -10.86 9.39
#